data_bf9e98a525bcdb8d020df6d8537ca8a1
#
_entry.id   bf9e98a525bcdb8d020df6d8537ca8a1
#
_cell.length_a   1.000
_cell.length_b   1.000
_cell.length_c   1.000
_cell.angle_alpha   90.00
_cell.angle_beta   90.00
_cell.angle_gamma   90.00
#
_symmetry.space_group_name_H-M   'P 1'
#
loop_
_entity.id
_entity.type
_entity.pdbx_description
1 polymer ?
#
loop_
_entity_poly.entity_id
_entity_poly.type
_entity_poly.pdbx_seq_one_letter_code
_entity_poly.pdbx_strand_id
1 'polypeptide(L)'
;MNGKVIIVSAPSGAGKTSIVKHVLNYLPELRFSTSATTRAMREGEVNGKDYHFLTVDDFKNGISNDEFLEWEEVYANQFYGTLKSEIRRIWDEGKTVIFDVDVKGGLNIKKYFGDNALAIFVKPPTVQELENRLRKRGTETEESLRKRVEKAEYELSFAPQFDKIILNDDLDVARSEMLSTIREFLDKE
;
A
#
# COMPACT_ATOMS: atom_id res chain seq x y z
N MET A 1 9.39 -13.70 -12.27
CA MET A 1 8.93 -13.62 -10.88
C MET A 1 7.57 -14.30 -10.82
N ASN A 2 7.45 -15.44 -10.11
CA ASN A 2 6.28 -16.35 -10.24
C ASN A 2 5.53 -16.60 -8.93
N GLY A 3 5.66 -15.74 -7.92
CA GLY A 3 4.92 -15.88 -6.66
C GLY A 3 3.65 -15.03 -6.62
N LYS A 4 2.66 -15.44 -5.81
CA LYS A 4 1.48 -14.63 -5.52
C LYS A 4 1.85 -13.38 -4.73
N VAL A 5 1.11 -12.31 -4.97
CA VAL A 5 1.25 -11.03 -4.26
C VAL A 5 -0.12 -10.45 -3.90
N ILE A 6 -0.19 -9.76 -2.78
CA ILE A 6 -1.37 -9.03 -2.32
C ILE A 6 -1.10 -7.54 -2.39
N ILE A 7 -2.01 -6.78 -2.97
CA ILE A 7 -1.91 -5.33 -3.11
C ILE A 7 -3.07 -4.72 -2.35
N VAL A 8 -2.77 -3.83 -1.41
CA VAL A 8 -3.80 -3.10 -0.66
C VAL A 8 -3.62 -1.61 -0.90
N SER A 9 -4.64 -0.98 -1.43
CA SER A 9 -4.68 0.47 -1.64
C SER A 9 -5.92 1.08 -0.97
N ALA A 10 -5.82 2.32 -0.58
CA ALA A 10 -6.92 3.06 0.03
C ALA A 10 -6.61 4.55 0.06
N PRO A 11 -7.60 5.43 0.09
CA PRO A 11 -7.39 6.82 0.39
C PRO A 11 -6.90 7.01 1.84
N SER A 12 -6.16 8.10 2.05
CA SER A 12 -5.68 8.46 3.38
C SER A 12 -6.84 8.63 4.36
N GLY A 13 -6.78 7.92 5.50
CA GLY A 13 -7.88 7.94 6.48
C GLY A 13 -8.90 6.79 6.35
N ALA A 14 -8.83 5.98 5.30
CA ALA A 14 -9.75 4.85 5.12
C ALA A 14 -9.53 3.66 6.09
N GLY A 15 -8.46 3.66 6.90
CA GLY A 15 -8.18 2.59 7.88
C GLY A 15 -7.30 1.46 7.38
N LYS A 16 -6.69 1.58 6.20
CA LYS A 16 -5.81 0.58 5.56
C LYS A 16 -4.78 -0.02 6.52
N THR A 17 -3.99 0.83 7.18
CA THR A 17 -2.91 0.38 8.08
C THR A 17 -3.41 -0.52 9.21
N SER A 18 -4.58 -0.24 9.79
CA SER A 18 -5.17 -1.05 10.86
C SER A 18 -5.59 -2.43 10.35
N ILE A 19 -6.11 -2.50 9.11
CA ILE A 19 -6.52 -3.74 8.47
C ILE A 19 -5.29 -4.55 8.06
N VAL A 20 -4.29 -3.94 7.42
CA VAL A 20 -3.05 -4.62 7.00
C VAL A 20 -2.28 -5.19 8.19
N LYS A 21 -2.14 -4.42 9.28
CA LYS A 21 -1.51 -4.93 10.53
C LYS A 21 -2.26 -6.13 11.11
N HIS A 22 -3.60 -6.09 11.12
CA HIS A 22 -4.40 -7.22 11.57
C HIS A 22 -4.15 -8.46 10.70
N VAL A 23 -4.20 -8.32 9.38
CA VAL A 23 -3.95 -9.42 8.45
C VAL A 23 -2.55 -10.04 8.66
N LEU A 24 -1.51 -9.23 8.79
CA LEU A 24 -0.15 -9.72 9.04
C LEU A 24 0.00 -10.49 10.36
N ASN A 25 -0.83 -10.19 11.37
CA ASN A 25 -0.85 -10.93 12.63
C ASN A 25 -1.52 -12.30 12.52
N TYR A 26 -2.48 -12.46 11.59
CA TYR A 26 -3.30 -13.68 11.44
C TYR A 26 -2.87 -14.57 10.27
N LEU A 27 -2.09 -14.05 9.34
CA LEU A 27 -1.56 -14.77 8.17
C LEU A 27 -0.02 -14.74 8.20
N PRO A 28 0.62 -15.66 8.93
CA PRO A 28 2.08 -15.66 9.09
C PRO A 28 2.84 -15.98 7.80
N GLU A 29 2.16 -16.47 6.76
CA GLU A 29 2.66 -16.66 5.42
C GLU A 29 2.87 -15.35 4.65
N LEU A 30 2.29 -14.23 5.10
CA LEU A 30 2.49 -12.93 4.49
C LEU A 30 3.70 -12.20 5.06
N ARG A 31 4.36 -11.42 4.21
CA ARG A 31 5.39 -10.45 4.59
C ARG A 31 5.11 -9.10 3.94
N PHE A 32 5.22 -8.05 4.74
CA PHE A 32 5.11 -6.68 4.27
C PHE A 32 6.31 -6.31 3.40
N SER A 33 6.06 -5.72 2.23
CA SER A 33 7.10 -5.17 1.37
C SER A 33 7.48 -3.79 1.85
N THR A 34 8.74 -3.61 2.25
CA THR A 34 9.28 -2.31 2.66
C THR A 34 9.59 -1.49 1.42
N SER A 35 8.88 -0.36 1.25
CA SER A 35 9.12 0.56 0.12
C SER A 35 10.42 1.35 0.29
N ALA A 36 11.00 1.77 -0.82
CA ALA A 36 12.10 2.75 -0.83
C ALA A 36 11.58 4.18 -0.97
N THR A 37 12.30 5.14 -0.39
CA THR A 37 11.98 6.57 -0.51
C THR A 37 13.21 7.44 -0.41
N THR A 38 13.16 8.62 -1.03
CA THR A 38 14.19 9.66 -0.90
C THR A 38 13.81 10.74 0.12
N ARG A 39 12.63 10.61 0.73
CA ARG A 39 12.24 11.48 1.86
C ARG A 39 13.19 11.31 3.03
N ALA A 40 13.49 12.40 3.72
CA ALA A 40 14.23 12.31 4.97
C ALA A 40 13.52 11.43 5.99
N MET A 41 14.29 10.63 6.72
CA MET A 41 13.82 9.79 7.81
C MET A 41 13.26 10.67 8.93
N ARG A 42 12.11 10.32 9.47
CA ARG A 42 11.49 11.00 10.61
C ARG A 42 11.99 10.41 11.92
N GLU A 43 11.81 11.15 13.00
CA GLU A 43 12.11 10.64 14.35
C GLU A 43 11.31 9.35 14.64
N GLY A 44 12.01 8.32 15.12
CA GLY A 44 11.44 7.00 15.43
C GLY A 44 11.32 6.04 14.23
N GLU A 45 11.58 6.47 13.01
CA GLU A 45 11.64 5.56 11.85
C GLU A 45 12.99 4.84 11.79
N VAL A 46 12.98 3.61 11.26
CA VAL A 46 14.17 2.75 11.13
C VAL A 46 14.37 2.35 9.68
N ASN A 47 15.58 2.61 9.15
CA ASN A 47 15.94 2.20 7.80
C ASN A 47 15.88 0.67 7.63
N GLY A 48 15.28 0.23 6.51
CA GLY A 48 15.06 -1.19 6.20
C GLY A 48 13.87 -1.82 6.91
N LYS A 49 13.21 -1.07 7.81
CA LYS A 49 12.00 -1.52 8.51
C LYS A 49 10.76 -0.70 8.11
N ASP A 50 10.84 0.62 8.25
CA ASP A 50 9.73 1.51 7.87
C ASP A 50 9.80 1.86 6.39
N TYR A 51 11.01 2.20 5.92
CA TYR A 51 11.38 2.41 4.52
C TYR A 51 12.85 2.04 4.30
N HIS A 52 13.20 1.75 3.05
CA HIS A 52 14.59 1.83 2.58
C HIS A 52 14.85 3.31 2.20
N PHE A 53 15.51 4.05 3.08
CA PHE A 53 15.83 5.47 2.86
C PHE A 53 17.06 5.57 1.95
N LEU A 54 16.87 6.12 0.76
CA LEU A 54 17.90 6.27 -0.27
C LEU A 54 18.18 7.76 -0.52
N THR A 55 19.36 8.06 -1.02
CA THR A 55 19.61 9.38 -1.62
C THR A 55 18.86 9.51 -2.95
N VAL A 56 18.66 10.75 -3.42
CA VAL A 56 18.03 10.99 -4.74
C VAL A 56 18.84 10.35 -5.86
N ASP A 57 20.18 10.44 -5.75
CA ASP A 57 21.08 9.87 -6.75
C ASP A 57 21.04 8.34 -6.76
N ASP A 58 21.06 7.69 -5.58
CA ASP A 58 20.93 6.24 -5.49
C ASP A 58 19.59 5.76 -6.04
N PHE A 59 18.50 6.49 -5.75
CA PHE A 59 17.17 6.13 -6.26
C PHE A 59 17.14 6.24 -7.80
N LYS A 60 17.66 7.33 -8.37
CA LYS A 60 17.74 7.52 -9.82
C LYS A 60 18.64 6.49 -10.50
N ASN A 61 19.74 6.12 -9.87
CA ASN A 61 20.59 5.02 -10.33
C ASN A 61 19.82 3.68 -10.33
N GLY A 62 19.07 3.39 -9.28
CA GLY A 62 18.23 2.20 -9.22
C GLY A 62 17.14 2.17 -10.31
N ILE A 63 16.55 3.34 -10.65
CA ILE A 63 15.64 3.45 -11.80
C ILE A 63 16.38 3.08 -13.11
N SER A 64 17.55 3.66 -13.34
CA SER A 64 18.34 3.42 -14.55
C SER A 64 18.79 1.97 -14.70
N ASN A 65 18.98 1.27 -13.57
CA ASN A 65 19.35 -0.15 -13.49
C ASN A 65 18.14 -1.10 -13.46
N ASP A 66 16.91 -0.60 -13.65
CA ASP A 66 15.68 -1.40 -13.60
C ASP A 66 15.50 -2.19 -12.27
N GLU A 67 15.90 -1.59 -11.15
CA GLU A 67 15.83 -2.22 -9.82
C GLU A 67 14.45 -2.09 -9.18
N PHE A 68 13.61 -1.17 -9.65
CA PHE A 68 12.27 -0.94 -9.14
C PHE A 68 11.21 -1.71 -9.94
N LEU A 69 10.24 -2.26 -9.22
CA LEU A 69 9.01 -2.81 -9.81
C LEU A 69 8.09 -1.68 -10.30
N GLU A 70 7.94 -0.66 -9.46
CA GLU A 70 7.22 0.59 -9.72
C GLU A 70 7.87 1.71 -8.90
N TRP A 71 7.70 2.94 -9.35
CA TRP A 71 8.13 4.13 -8.60
C TRP A 71 7.34 5.35 -9.06
N GLU A 72 7.27 6.36 -8.18
CA GLU A 72 6.60 7.65 -8.44
C GLU A 72 7.39 8.79 -7.80
N GLU A 73 7.51 9.92 -8.53
CA GLU A 73 7.96 11.18 -7.97
C GLU A 73 6.72 11.95 -7.47
N VAL A 74 6.48 11.91 -6.15
CA VAL A 74 5.29 12.51 -5.50
C VAL A 74 5.44 14.02 -5.35
N TYR A 75 6.67 14.47 -5.06
CA TYR A 75 7.08 15.87 -5.04
C TYR A 75 8.48 15.97 -5.66
N ALA A 76 8.90 17.18 -6.06
CA ALA A 76 10.21 17.40 -6.65
C ALA A 76 11.34 16.75 -5.83
N ASN A 77 12.05 15.80 -6.41
CA ASN A 77 13.11 14.97 -5.80
C ASN A 77 12.65 14.12 -4.61
N GLN A 78 11.36 13.91 -4.44
CA GLN A 78 10.80 13.01 -3.42
C GLN A 78 10.16 11.80 -4.08
N PHE A 79 10.93 10.73 -4.16
CA PHE A 79 10.55 9.48 -4.80
C PHE A 79 10.07 8.45 -3.77
N TYR A 80 9.15 7.59 -4.22
CA TYR A 80 8.74 6.36 -3.55
C TYR A 80 8.74 5.24 -4.58
N GLY A 81 9.05 4.02 -4.16
CA GLY A 81 9.03 2.87 -5.06
C GLY A 81 9.23 1.55 -4.36
N THR A 82 8.95 0.49 -5.09
CA THR A 82 9.06 -0.89 -4.64
C THR A 82 10.26 -1.56 -5.29
N LEU A 83 11.25 -1.97 -4.48
CA LEU A 83 12.45 -2.65 -4.96
C LEU A 83 12.13 -4.10 -5.36
N LYS A 84 12.58 -4.54 -6.53
CA LYS A 84 12.49 -5.95 -6.97
C LYS A 84 13.26 -6.90 -6.05
N SER A 85 14.35 -6.44 -5.43
CA SER A 85 15.15 -7.19 -4.46
C SER A 85 14.36 -7.52 -3.20
N GLU A 86 13.50 -6.60 -2.71
CA GLU A 86 12.66 -6.82 -1.55
C GLU A 86 11.63 -7.93 -1.80
N ILE A 87 11.03 -7.95 -2.98
CA ILE A 87 10.08 -9.01 -3.38
C ILE A 87 10.78 -10.36 -3.42
N ARG A 88 11.97 -10.44 -4.04
CA ARG A 88 12.77 -11.67 -4.10
C ARG A 88 13.12 -12.17 -2.71
N ARG A 89 13.59 -11.28 -1.83
CA ARG A 89 13.90 -11.61 -0.44
C ARG A 89 12.73 -12.28 0.28
N ILE A 90 11.53 -11.72 0.14
CA ILE A 90 10.31 -12.26 0.77
C ILE A 90 9.95 -13.63 0.20
N TRP A 91 10.07 -13.81 -1.12
CA TRP A 91 9.80 -15.10 -1.75
C TRP A 91 10.85 -16.16 -1.40
N ASP A 92 12.12 -15.77 -1.24
CA ASP A 92 13.20 -16.68 -0.80
C ASP A 92 12.97 -17.18 0.64
N GLU A 93 12.24 -16.40 1.47
CA GLU A 93 11.74 -16.83 2.78
C GLU A 93 10.51 -17.75 2.69
N GLY A 94 10.02 -18.09 1.50
CA GLY A 94 8.81 -18.89 1.29
C GLY A 94 7.53 -18.14 1.68
N LYS A 95 7.54 -16.79 1.66
CA LYS A 95 6.42 -15.93 2.05
C LYS A 95 5.75 -15.28 0.84
N THR A 96 4.49 -14.91 1.00
CA THR A 96 3.74 -14.10 0.04
C THR A 96 3.89 -12.61 0.37
N VAL A 97 4.15 -11.81 -0.66
CA VAL A 97 4.32 -10.36 -0.52
C VAL A 97 2.97 -9.68 -0.33
N ILE A 98 2.87 -8.78 0.66
CA ILE A 98 1.77 -7.82 0.76
C ILE A 98 2.31 -6.38 0.62
N PHE A 99 1.72 -5.61 -0.30
CA PHE A 99 2.03 -4.22 -0.58
C PHE A 99 1.00 -3.29 0.06
N ASP A 100 1.46 -2.22 0.67
CA ASP A 100 0.67 -1.05 1.08
C ASP A 100 1.11 0.14 0.23
N VAL A 101 0.44 0.37 -0.88
CA VAL A 101 0.80 1.36 -1.89
C VAL A 101 -0.38 2.26 -2.25
N ASP A 102 -0.10 3.38 -2.91
CA ASP A 102 -1.14 4.23 -3.48
C ASP A 102 -1.87 3.53 -4.64
N VAL A 103 -2.92 4.16 -5.15
CA VAL A 103 -3.78 3.56 -6.19
C VAL A 103 -3.05 3.33 -7.50
N LYS A 104 -2.14 4.23 -7.91
CA LYS A 104 -1.41 4.11 -9.18
C LYS A 104 -0.35 3.02 -9.08
N GLY A 105 0.45 3.06 -8.01
CA GLY A 105 1.43 2.01 -7.72
C GLY A 105 0.76 0.63 -7.64
N GLY A 106 -0.39 0.53 -6.95
CA GLY A 106 -1.15 -0.70 -6.86
C GLY A 106 -1.60 -1.25 -8.21
N LEU A 107 -2.14 -0.40 -9.07
CA LEU A 107 -2.56 -0.80 -10.43
C LEU A 107 -1.38 -1.16 -11.33
N ASN A 108 -0.24 -0.48 -11.20
CA ASN A 108 0.99 -0.84 -11.91
C ASN A 108 1.51 -2.22 -11.47
N ILE A 109 1.52 -2.50 -10.17
CA ILE A 109 1.89 -3.81 -9.64
C ILE A 109 0.91 -4.89 -10.13
N LYS A 110 -0.41 -4.62 -10.09
CA LYS A 110 -1.43 -5.54 -10.64
C LYS A 110 -1.19 -5.86 -12.11
N LYS A 111 -0.91 -4.84 -12.91
CA LYS A 111 -0.60 -5.00 -14.35
C LYS A 111 0.64 -5.88 -14.57
N TYR A 112 1.65 -5.74 -13.71
CA TYR A 112 2.90 -6.50 -13.81
C TYR A 112 2.70 -7.99 -13.48
N PHE A 113 1.96 -8.30 -12.41
CA PHE A 113 1.77 -9.67 -11.94
C PHE A 113 0.53 -10.38 -12.51
N GLY A 114 -0.40 -9.65 -13.14
CA GLY A 114 -1.62 -10.22 -13.72
C GLY A 114 -2.43 -11.02 -12.69
N ASP A 115 -2.72 -12.28 -13.01
CA ASP A 115 -3.52 -13.18 -12.17
C ASP A 115 -2.79 -13.65 -10.90
N ASN A 116 -1.47 -13.48 -10.83
CA ASN A 116 -0.70 -13.74 -9.61
C ASN A 116 -0.81 -12.61 -8.57
N ALA A 117 -1.53 -11.54 -8.87
CA ALA A 117 -1.79 -10.44 -7.95
C ALA A 117 -3.27 -10.34 -7.58
N LEU A 118 -3.57 -10.19 -6.30
CA LEU A 118 -4.87 -9.78 -5.80
C LEU A 118 -4.81 -8.31 -5.39
N ALA A 119 -5.50 -7.45 -6.13
CA ALA A 119 -5.58 -6.02 -5.83
C ALA A 119 -6.86 -5.70 -5.05
N ILE A 120 -6.70 -5.22 -3.82
CA ILE A 120 -7.78 -4.91 -2.89
C ILE A 120 -7.81 -3.41 -2.61
N PHE A 121 -8.98 -2.81 -2.75
CA PHE A 121 -9.22 -1.43 -2.40
C PHE A 121 -10.03 -1.32 -1.12
N VAL A 122 -9.48 -0.67 -0.09
CA VAL A 122 -10.20 -0.39 1.16
C VAL A 122 -10.92 0.95 1.03
N LYS A 123 -12.25 0.91 1.06
CA LYS A 123 -13.13 2.05 0.83
C LYS A 123 -13.77 2.52 2.14
N PRO A 124 -13.71 3.80 2.50
CA PRO A 124 -14.52 4.34 3.59
C PRO A 124 -16.00 4.36 3.18
N PRO A 125 -16.96 4.38 4.12
CA PRO A 125 -18.39 4.40 3.80
C PRO A 125 -18.78 5.66 3.01
N THR A 126 -18.24 6.81 3.41
CA THR A 126 -18.45 8.10 2.75
C THR A 126 -17.19 8.95 2.82
N VAL A 127 -17.10 9.96 1.94
CA VAL A 127 -16.04 11.00 2.01
C VAL A 127 -16.15 11.80 3.31
N GLN A 128 -17.37 12.07 3.78
CA GLN A 128 -17.60 12.77 5.04
C GLN A 128 -17.06 12.00 6.24
N GLU A 129 -17.25 10.68 6.29
CA GLU A 129 -16.70 9.85 7.36
C GLU A 129 -15.16 9.80 7.30
N LEU A 130 -14.59 9.76 6.11
CA LEU A 130 -13.13 9.87 5.92
C LEU A 130 -12.61 11.20 6.46
N GLU A 131 -13.27 12.32 6.14
CA GLU A 131 -12.91 13.64 6.67
C GLU A 131 -12.99 13.67 8.20
N ASN A 132 -14.07 13.11 8.78
CA ASN A 132 -14.24 13.01 10.24
C ASN A 132 -13.08 12.22 10.89
N ARG A 133 -12.66 11.12 10.27
CA ARG A 133 -11.51 10.29 10.74
C ARG A 133 -10.20 11.06 10.67
N LEU A 134 -9.99 11.85 9.61
CA LEU A 134 -8.80 12.70 9.48
C LEU A 134 -8.78 13.80 10.54
N ARG A 135 -9.92 14.48 10.79
CA ARG A 135 -10.06 15.51 11.84
C ARG A 135 -9.78 14.96 13.25
N LYS A 136 -10.30 13.79 13.57
CA LYS A 136 -10.08 13.13 14.87
C LYS A 136 -8.62 12.81 15.18
N ARG A 137 -7.75 12.68 14.16
CA ARG A 137 -6.29 12.48 14.36
C ARG A 137 -5.59 13.73 14.92
N GLY A 138 -6.16 14.90 14.75
CA GLY A 138 -5.67 16.16 15.35
C GLY A 138 -4.32 16.68 14.84
N THR A 139 -3.79 16.10 13.76
CA THR A 139 -2.45 16.42 13.23
C THR A 139 -2.50 17.31 11.99
N GLU A 140 -3.72 17.70 11.54
CA GLU A 140 -3.93 18.37 10.26
C GLU A 140 -4.35 19.83 10.45
N THR A 141 -3.83 20.71 9.60
CA THR A 141 -4.42 22.04 9.41
C THR A 141 -5.64 21.95 8.47
N GLU A 142 -6.54 22.92 8.50
CA GLU A 142 -7.70 22.94 7.59
C GLU A 142 -7.30 22.87 6.10
N GLU A 143 -6.20 23.54 5.72
CA GLU A 143 -5.68 23.47 4.36
C GLU A 143 -5.17 22.07 3.99
N SER A 144 -4.42 21.45 4.89
CA SER A 144 -3.93 20.07 4.72
C SER A 144 -5.10 19.08 4.62
N LEU A 145 -6.11 19.25 5.47
CA LEU A 145 -7.31 18.43 5.47
C LEU A 145 -8.05 18.51 4.13
N ARG A 146 -8.29 19.73 3.61
CA ARG A 146 -8.95 19.92 2.32
C ARG A 146 -8.19 19.22 1.19
N LYS A 147 -6.87 19.40 1.10
CA LYS A 147 -6.03 18.72 0.09
C LYS A 147 -6.12 17.20 0.19
N ARG A 148 -6.21 16.66 1.41
CA ARG A 148 -6.36 15.21 1.62
C ARG A 148 -7.73 14.69 1.22
N VAL A 149 -8.79 15.43 1.46
CA VAL A 149 -10.15 15.08 1.03
C VAL A 149 -10.25 15.10 -0.49
N GLU A 150 -9.76 16.16 -1.14
CA GLU A 150 -9.70 16.24 -2.61
C GLU A 150 -8.90 15.06 -3.21
N LYS A 151 -7.74 14.73 -2.62
CA LYS A 151 -6.95 13.59 -3.04
C LYS A 151 -7.71 12.27 -2.83
N ALA A 152 -8.44 12.13 -1.71
CA ALA A 152 -9.21 10.93 -1.42
C ALA A 152 -10.35 10.71 -2.42
N GLU A 153 -11.05 11.76 -2.85
CA GLU A 153 -12.06 11.68 -3.91
C GLU A 153 -11.46 11.20 -5.23
N TYR A 154 -10.29 11.73 -5.59
CA TYR A 154 -9.54 11.28 -6.75
C TYR A 154 -9.15 9.80 -6.61
N GLU A 155 -8.60 9.37 -5.48
CA GLU A 155 -8.21 7.98 -5.23
C GLU A 155 -9.42 7.02 -5.24
N LEU A 156 -10.58 7.45 -4.74
CA LEU A 156 -11.83 6.68 -4.77
C LEU A 156 -12.32 6.39 -6.19
N SER A 157 -12.03 7.25 -7.16
CA SER A 157 -12.40 7.03 -8.57
C SER A 157 -11.70 5.81 -9.20
N PHE A 158 -10.60 5.35 -8.62
CA PHE A 158 -9.87 4.16 -9.07
C PHE A 158 -10.41 2.85 -8.49
N ALA A 159 -11.26 2.90 -7.45
CA ALA A 159 -11.77 1.70 -6.78
C ALA A 159 -12.34 0.62 -7.73
N PRO A 160 -13.09 0.96 -8.81
CA PRO A 160 -13.62 -0.04 -9.75
C PRO A 160 -12.56 -0.81 -10.55
N GLN A 161 -11.30 -0.37 -10.54
CA GLN A 161 -10.19 -1.03 -11.26
C GLN A 161 -9.48 -2.10 -10.41
N PHE A 162 -9.85 -2.25 -9.14
CA PHE A 162 -9.33 -3.26 -8.24
C PHE A 162 -10.17 -4.54 -8.29
N ASP A 163 -9.56 -5.68 -8.02
CA ASP A 163 -10.24 -6.99 -8.05
C ASP A 163 -11.31 -7.11 -6.96
N LYS A 164 -11.07 -6.47 -5.82
CA LYS A 164 -11.97 -6.50 -4.66
C LYS A 164 -12.03 -5.14 -3.97
N ILE A 165 -13.24 -4.71 -3.62
CA ILE A 165 -13.48 -3.54 -2.77
C ILE A 165 -13.96 -4.03 -1.42
N ILE A 166 -13.28 -3.61 -0.33
CA ILE A 166 -13.68 -3.87 1.05
C ILE A 166 -14.16 -2.56 1.67
N LEU A 167 -15.42 -2.54 2.07
CA LEU A 167 -16.03 -1.39 2.74
C LEU A 167 -15.60 -1.37 4.22
N ASN A 168 -14.89 -0.32 4.64
CA ASN A 168 -14.50 -0.12 6.03
C ASN A 168 -15.46 0.84 6.75
N ASP A 169 -16.70 0.39 6.90
CA ASP A 169 -17.70 1.03 7.76
C ASP A 169 -17.51 0.53 9.21
N ASP A 170 -17.54 -0.78 9.40
CA ASP A 170 -17.14 -1.47 10.63
C ASP A 170 -15.76 -2.10 10.44
N LEU A 171 -14.83 -1.80 11.35
CA LEU A 171 -13.44 -2.24 11.23
C LEU A 171 -13.28 -3.76 11.38
N ASP A 172 -14.06 -4.41 12.24
CA ASP A 172 -13.93 -5.85 12.50
C ASP A 172 -14.56 -6.66 11.36
N VAL A 173 -15.64 -6.16 10.77
CA VAL A 173 -16.21 -6.72 9.54
C VAL A 173 -15.21 -6.60 8.39
N ALA A 174 -14.62 -5.42 8.18
CA ALA A 174 -13.61 -5.20 7.14
C ALA A 174 -12.36 -6.08 7.32
N ARG A 175 -11.90 -6.29 8.56
CA ARG A 175 -10.78 -7.19 8.88
C ARG A 175 -11.12 -8.64 8.55
N SER A 176 -12.30 -9.11 8.91
CA SER A 176 -12.76 -10.47 8.63
C SER A 176 -12.90 -10.71 7.13
N GLU A 177 -13.49 -9.75 6.39
CA GLU A 177 -13.62 -9.84 4.94
C GLU A 177 -12.25 -9.83 4.24
N MET A 178 -11.30 -9.00 4.71
CA MET A 178 -9.93 -8.99 4.18
C MET A 178 -9.24 -10.35 4.37
N LEU A 179 -9.36 -10.95 5.56
CA LEU A 179 -8.76 -12.26 5.84
C LEU A 179 -9.34 -13.36 4.94
N SER A 180 -10.67 -13.44 4.80
CA SER A 180 -11.31 -14.45 3.95
C SER A 180 -10.93 -14.26 2.48
N THR A 181 -10.97 -13.02 1.99
CA THR A 181 -10.60 -12.68 0.61
C THR A 181 -9.16 -13.09 0.27
N ILE A 182 -8.21 -12.82 1.18
CA ILE A 182 -6.80 -13.18 0.96
C ILE A 182 -6.63 -14.71 1.00
N ARG A 183 -7.24 -15.43 1.96
CA ARG A 183 -7.18 -16.89 2.03
C ARG A 183 -7.72 -17.53 0.76
N GLU A 184 -8.91 -17.12 0.32
CA GLU A 184 -9.49 -17.61 -0.94
C GLU A 184 -8.58 -17.42 -2.15
N PHE A 185 -7.82 -16.33 -2.19
CA PHE A 185 -6.85 -16.12 -3.26
C PHE A 185 -5.60 -16.98 -3.11
N LEU A 186 -5.10 -17.15 -1.89
CA LEU A 186 -3.91 -17.98 -1.64
C LEU A 186 -4.17 -19.46 -1.90
N ASP A 187 -5.40 -19.94 -1.61
CA ASP A 187 -5.82 -21.35 -1.76
C ASP A 187 -6.12 -21.72 -3.24
N LYS A 188 -6.28 -20.75 -4.15
CA LYS A 188 -6.39 -21.05 -5.59
C LYS A 188 -5.06 -21.56 -6.13
N GLU A 189 -5.09 -22.67 -6.86
CA GLU A 189 -3.93 -23.21 -7.59
C GLU A 189 -3.52 -22.33 -8.78
#